data_e297c391f0dc9ccd0ea18ead2564d40b
#
_entry.id   e297c391f0dc9ccd0ea18ead2564d40b
#
_cell.length_a   1.000
_cell.length_b   1.000
_cell.length_c   1.000
_cell.angle_alpha   90.00
_cell.angle_beta   90.00
_cell.angle_gamma   90.00
#
_symmetry.space_group_name_H-M   'P 1'
#
loop_
_entity.id
_entity.type
_entity.pdbx_description
1 polymer ?
#
loop_
_entity_poly.entity_id
_entity_poly.type
_entity_poly.pdbx_seq_one_letter_code
_entity_poly.pdbx_strand_id
1 'polypeptide(L)'
;MSTARFHPRLSLCLLFAALLISASAGQGQATISIIIDPPEITLHVGQTQSFMALVGGAVNLGIQWAVQEADGGSITREGVYTAPKDIGIYHVIAIATSDGAALAQAVAKVTVVTHYDTPPN
;
A
#
# COMPACT_ATOMS: atom_id res chain seq x y z
N MET A 1 6.89 -8.06 52.38
CA MET A 1 7.01 -9.02 51.77
C MET A 1 6.24 -9.08 50.60
N SER A 2 5.19 -9.25 50.66
CA SER A 2 4.39 -9.46 49.53
C SER A 2 4.40 -8.32 48.57
N THR A 3 4.77 -7.23 48.99
CA THR A 3 4.69 -6.08 48.17
C THR A 3 5.60 -6.10 46.97
N ALA A 4 6.70 -6.69 47.14
CA ALA A 4 7.65 -6.65 46.07
C ALA A 4 7.14 -7.24 44.81
N ARG A 5 6.27 -8.13 44.88
CA ARG A 5 5.83 -8.77 43.75
C ARG A 5 5.10 -7.92 42.77
N PHE A 6 4.33 -7.03 43.25
CA PHE A 6 3.57 -6.23 42.37
C PHE A 6 4.40 -5.29 41.61
N HIS A 7 5.36 -4.75 42.22
CA HIS A 7 6.14 -3.74 41.63
C HIS A 7 6.71 -4.11 40.28
N PRO A 8 7.23 -5.27 40.13
CA PRO A 8 7.81 -5.63 38.86
C PRO A 8 6.84 -5.54 37.72
N ARG A 9 5.65 -5.95 37.97
CA ARG A 9 4.71 -5.93 36.89
C ARG A 9 4.35 -4.53 36.48
N LEU A 10 4.18 -3.70 37.42
CA LEU A 10 3.86 -2.33 37.13
C LEU A 10 4.97 -1.70 36.33
N SER A 11 6.15 -2.00 36.72
CA SER A 11 7.26 -1.42 36.03
C SER A 11 7.25 -1.76 34.55
N LEU A 12 6.94 -2.96 34.27
CA LEU A 12 6.90 -3.37 32.86
C LEU A 12 5.90 -2.57 32.07
N CYS A 13 4.76 -2.37 32.63
CA CYS A 13 3.76 -1.60 31.95
C CYS A 13 4.23 -0.19 31.66
N LEU A 14 4.84 0.38 32.63
CA LEU A 14 5.30 1.72 32.48
C LEU A 14 6.35 1.83 31.39
N LEU A 15 7.24 0.89 31.36
CA LEU A 15 8.25 0.92 30.37
C LEU A 15 7.67 0.85 28.99
N PHE A 16 6.71 0.02 28.83
CA PHE A 16 6.08 -0.13 27.55
C PHE A 16 5.46 1.18 27.11
N ALA A 17 4.78 1.83 27.97
CA ALA A 17 4.16 3.08 27.64
C ALA A 17 5.20 4.12 27.29
N ALA A 18 6.24 4.13 27.99
CA ALA A 18 7.27 5.10 27.72
C ALA A 18 7.85 4.95 26.34
N LEU A 19 8.01 3.74 25.92
CA LEU A 19 8.52 3.51 24.62
C LEU A 19 7.63 4.13 23.57
N LEU A 20 6.37 3.90 23.69
CA LEU A 20 5.44 4.45 22.73
C LEU A 20 5.51 5.95 22.68
N ILE A 21 5.57 6.55 23.79
CA ILE A 21 5.63 7.98 23.84
C ILE A 21 6.87 8.49 23.17
N SER A 22 7.94 7.85 23.40
CA SER A 22 9.16 8.27 22.78
C SER A 22 9.07 8.21 21.29
N ALA A 23 8.50 7.15 20.83
CA ALA A 23 8.39 6.99 19.41
C ALA A 23 7.55 8.08 18.81
N SER A 24 6.49 8.41 19.47
CA SER A 24 5.63 9.39 18.89
C SER A 24 6.27 10.75 18.91
N ALA A 25 6.99 11.01 19.92
CA ALA A 25 7.57 12.29 20.02
C ALA A 25 8.59 12.47 18.95
N GLY A 26 8.87 11.45 18.27
CA GLY A 26 9.81 11.43 17.32
C GLY A 26 10.12 12.63 16.68
N GLN A 27 10.02 13.49 17.28
CA GLN A 27 10.63 14.51 16.84
C GLN A 27 10.28 15.01 15.56
N GLY A 28 9.16 15.02 15.25
CA GLY A 28 8.77 15.65 14.09
C GLY A 28 9.19 15.00 12.83
N GLN A 29 9.43 13.73 12.88
CA GLN A 29 9.70 13.09 11.68
C GLN A 29 8.48 13.03 10.85
N ALA A 30 8.55 13.46 9.61
CA ALA A 30 7.42 13.41 8.71
C ALA A 30 7.07 11.98 8.41
N THR A 31 5.82 11.67 8.42
CA THR A 31 5.35 10.37 8.04
C THR A 31 5.06 10.39 6.55
N ILE A 32 5.64 9.47 5.82
CA ILE A 32 5.41 9.40 4.40
C ILE A 32 4.18 8.55 4.16
N SER A 33 3.25 9.09 3.41
CA SER A 33 2.05 8.36 3.07
C SER A 33 1.92 8.27 1.56
N ILE A 34 1.26 7.24 1.10
CA ILE A 34 1.04 7.07 -0.32
C ILE A 34 -0.33 6.44 -0.51
N ILE A 35 -1.06 6.93 -1.49
CA ILE A 35 -2.34 6.35 -1.86
C ILE A 35 -2.37 6.20 -3.36
N ILE A 36 -3.17 5.26 -3.83
CA ILE A 36 -3.34 5.01 -5.24
C ILE A 36 -4.74 5.42 -5.64
N ASP A 37 -4.86 6.05 -6.77
CA ASP A 37 -6.15 6.46 -7.30
C ASP A 37 -6.30 5.92 -8.71
N PRO A 38 -7.31 5.12 -8.97
CA PRO A 38 -8.36 4.69 -8.05
C PRO A 38 -7.88 3.57 -7.13
N PRO A 39 -8.43 3.46 -5.92
CA PRO A 39 -8.02 2.40 -4.99
C PRO A 39 -8.62 1.04 -5.34
N GLU A 40 -9.71 1.04 -6.09
CA GLU A 40 -10.34 -0.17 -6.56
C GLU A 40 -10.94 0.09 -7.92
N ILE A 41 -10.93 -0.90 -8.77
CA ILE A 41 -11.54 -0.74 -10.07
C ILE A 41 -11.88 -2.12 -10.63
N THR A 42 -12.88 -2.16 -11.49
CA THR A 42 -13.26 -3.37 -12.21
C THR A 42 -12.95 -3.16 -13.68
N LEU A 43 -12.22 -4.07 -14.26
CA LEU A 43 -11.84 -3.98 -15.65
C LEU A 43 -12.24 -5.26 -16.38
N HIS A 44 -12.34 -5.15 -17.68
CA HIS A 44 -12.53 -6.33 -18.49
C HIS A 44 -11.17 -6.87 -18.90
N VAL A 45 -11.12 -8.14 -19.28
CA VAL A 45 -9.86 -8.73 -19.68
C VAL A 45 -9.24 -7.88 -20.80
N GLY A 46 -7.96 -7.64 -20.69
CA GLY A 46 -7.23 -6.88 -21.72
C GLY A 46 -7.42 -5.38 -21.66
N GLN A 47 -8.24 -4.90 -20.77
CA GLN A 47 -8.50 -3.47 -20.69
C GLN A 47 -7.38 -2.77 -19.93
N THR A 48 -7.15 -1.50 -20.23
CA THR A 48 -6.10 -0.75 -19.54
C THR A 48 -6.70 0.28 -18.61
N GLN A 49 -5.93 0.65 -17.60
CA GLN A 49 -6.35 1.64 -16.64
C GLN A 49 -5.11 2.37 -16.13
N SER A 50 -5.16 3.68 -16.12
CA SER A 50 -4.07 4.47 -15.56
C SER A 50 -4.28 4.65 -14.07
N PHE A 51 -3.26 4.38 -13.31
CA PHE A 51 -3.27 4.61 -11.87
C PHE A 51 -2.34 5.77 -11.56
N MET A 52 -2.67 6.46 -10.50
CA MET A 52 -1.87 7.59 -10.06
C MET A 52 -1.54 7.38 -8.60
N ALA A 53 -0.32 7.69 -8.22
CA ALA A 53 0.09 7.60 -6.83
C ALA A 53 0.25 9.00 -6.27
N LEU A 54 -0.34 9.22 -5.10
CA LEU A 54 -0.24 10.50 -4.42
C LEU A 54 0.57 10.29 -3.16
N VAL A 55 1.65 11.03 -3.04
CA VAL A 55 2.56 10.89 -1.92
C VAL A 55 2.52 12.13 -1.06
N GLY A 56 2.39 11.93 0.24
CA GLY A 56 2.44 13.01 1.20
C GLY A 56 3.61 12.84 2.13
N GLY A 57 4.08 13.91 2.69
CA GLY A 57 5.14 13.85 3.69
C GLY A 57 6.56 13.99 3.16
N ALA A 58 6.71 14.02 1.86
CA ALA A 58 8.04 14.17 1.28
C ALA A 58 7.90 14.56 -0.18
N VAL A 59 8.98 15.08 -0.75
CA VAL A 59 8.97 15.45 -2.15
C VAL A 59 10.09 14.70 -2.84
N ASN A 60 10.02 14.68 -4.14
CA ASN A 60 11.09 14.09 -4.95
C ASN A 60 11.29 12.60 -4.70
N LEU A 61 10.21 11.90 -4.43
CA LEU A 61 10.30 10.47 -4.29
C LEU A 61 9.97 9.81 -5.61
N GLY A 62 10.63 8.70 -5.88
CA GLY A 62 10.28 7.91 -7.04
C GLY A 62 9.10 7.02 -6.73
N ILE A 63 8.38 6.64 -7.77
CA ILE A 63 7.29 5.70 -7.63
C ILE A 63 7.58 4.50 -8.49
N GLN A 64 7.55 3.33 -7.89
CA GLN A 64 7.68 2.10 -8.63
C GLN A 64 6.34 1.40 -8.61
N TRP A 65 5.97 0.84 -9.74
CA TRP A 65 4.70 0.14 -9.88
C TRP A 65 4.97 -1.34 -10.06
N ALA A 66 4.10 -2.15 -9.52
CA ALA A 66 4.21 -3.60 -9.68
C ALA A 66 2.84 -4.22 -9.59
N VAL A 67 2.71 -5.42 -10.11
CA VAL A 67 1.51 -6.22 -9.96
C VAL A 67 1.89 -7.35 -9.03
N GLN A 68 1.12 -7.52 -7.98
CA GLN A 68 1.45 -8.50 -6.97
C GLN A 68 1.45 -9.93 -7.51
N GLU A 69 0.47 -10.27 -8.33
CA GLU A 69 0.33 -11.62 -8.86
C GLU A 69 1.11 -11.76 -10.16
N ALA A 70 1.81 -12.85 -10.31
CA ALA A 70 2.62 -13.06 -11.50
C ALA A 70 1.79 -13.08 -12.77
N ASP A 71 0.58 -13.59 -12.67
CA ASP A 71 -0.30 -13.64 -13.84
C ASP A 71 -1.27 -12.49 -13.85
N GLY A 72 -1.05 -11.45 -13.09
CA GLY A 72 -2.04 -10.41 -12.89
C GLY A 72 -2.04 -9.31 -13.93
N GLY A 73 -1.39 -9.52 -15.04
CA GLY A 73 -1.30 -8.48 -16.05
C GLY A 73 0.02 -7.76 -15.95
N SER A 74 0.06 -6.55 -16.47
CA SER A 74 1.29 -5.80 -16.46
C SER A 74 1.02 -4.34 -16.14
N ILE A 75 2.04 -3.64 -15.69
CA ILE A 75 1.90 -2.22 -15.43
C ILE A 75 3.18 -1.53 -15.88
N THR A 76 3.03 -0.37 -16.51
CA THR A 76 4.17 0.35 -17.00
C THR A 76 4.76 1.21 -15.90
N ARG A 77 5.91 1.76 -16.19
CA ARG A 77 6.56 2.64 -15.25
C ARG A 77 5.70 3.86 -14.93
N GLU A 78 4.86 4.27 -15.88
CA GLU A 78 3.99 5.42 -15.67
C GLU A 78 2.70 5.09 -14.95
N GLY A 79 2.49 3.83 -14.63
CA GLY A 79 1.29 3.45 -13.91
C GLY A 79 0.13 3.02 -14.77
N VAL A 80 0.39 2.65 -16.01
CA VAL A 80 -0.68 2.18 -16.89
C VAL A 80 -0.73 0.66 -16.80
N TYR A 81 -1.82 0.18 -16.25
CA TYR A 81 -2.02 -1.24 -16.01
C TYR A 81 -2.83 -1.85 -17.14
N THR A 82 -2.46 -3.04 -17.56
CA THR A 82 -3.22 -3.80 -18.55
C THR A 82 -3.69 -5.08 -17.90
N ALA A 83 -5.01 -5.28 -17.92
CA ALA A 83 -5.58 -6.46 -17.29
C ALA A 83 -5.19 -7.72 -18.04
N PRO A 84 -5.03 -8.83 -17.31
CA PRO A 84 -4.66 -10.08 -17.95
C PRO A 84 -5.84 -10.71 -18.68
N LYS A 85 -5.61 -11.85 -19.26
CA LYS A 85 -6.66 -12.55 -19.97
C LYS A 85 -7.56 -13.35 -19.05
N ASP A 86 -7.11 -13.59 -17.84
CA ASP A 86 -7.87 -14.40 -16.90
C ASP A 86 -8.62 -13.54 -15.94
N ILE A 87 -9.86 -13.91 -15.68
CA ILE A 87 -10.63 -13.16 -14.70
C ILE A 87 -10.09 -13.44 -13.30
N GLY A 88 -10.30 -12.52 -12.40
CA GLY A 88 -9.83 -12.71 -11.05
C GLY A 88 -9.65 -11.39 -10.35
N ILE A 89 -9.08 -11.46 -9.17
CA ILE A 89 -8.78 -10.27 -8.39
C ILE A 89 -7.27 -10.15 -8.31
N TYR A 90 -6.78 -8.99 -8.69
CA TYR A 90 -5.36 -8.75 -8.73
C TYR A 90 -5.05 -7.47 -7.98
N HIS A 91 -3.79 -7.24 -7.70
CA HIS A 91 -3.40 -6.10 -6.89
C HIS A 91 -2.25 -5.35 -7.55
N VAL A 92 -2.44 -4.04 -7.68
CA VAL A 92 -1.42 -3.15 -8.20
C VAL A 92 -0.78 -2.47 -7.00
N ILE A 93 0.52 -2.45 -6.98
CA ILE A 93 1.28 -1.90 -5.87
C ILE A 93 2.05 -0.69 -6.33
N ALA A 94 1.96 0.39 -5.58
CA ALA A 94 2.79 1.56 -5.81
C ALA A 94 3.74 1.69 -4.64
N ILE A 95 5.00 1.84 -4.92
CA ILE A 95 6.02 1.91 -3.89
C ILE A 95 6.75 3.25 -4.03
N ALA A 96 6.75 4.01 -2.95
CA ALA A 96 7.49 5.26 -2.93
C ALA A 96 8.92 4.95 -2.52
N THR A 97 9.86 5.41 -3.29
CA THR A 97 11.26 5.09 -3.04
C THR A 97 12.11 6.33 -2.99
N SER A 98 13.20 6.24 -2.27
CA SER A 98 14.21 7.28 -2.25
C SER A 98 15.55 6.59 -2.29
N ASP A 99 16.36 6.95 -3.28
CA ASP A 99 17.67 6.32 -3.43
C ASP A 99 17.58 4.80 -3.45
N GLY A 100 16.56 4.29 -4.09
CA GLY A 100 16.41 2.86 -4.21
C GLY A 100 15.80 2.16 -3.02
N ALA A 101 15.57 2.87 -1.94
CA ALA A 101 14.99 2.25 -0.76
C ALA A 101 13.50 2.51 -0.71
N ALA A 102 12.73 1.48 -0.41
CA ALA A 102 11.28 1.60 -0.32
C ALA A 102 10.91 2.27 0.99
N LEU A 103 10.10 3.31 0.92
CA LEU A 103 9.70 4.06 2.10
C LEU A 103 8.24 3.85 2.47
N ALA A 104 7.39 3.60 1.49
CA ALA A 104 5.98 3.40 1.75
C ALA A 104 5.39 2.71 0.55
N GLN A 105 4.27 2.05 0.75
CA GLN A 105 3.60 1.43 -0.39
C GLN A 105 2.10 1.45 -0.20
N ALA A 106 1.39 1.35 -1.29
CA ALA A 106 -0.06 1.27 -1.29
C ALA A 106 -0.48 0.21 -2.29
N VAL A 107 -1.67 -0.31 -2.11
CA VAL A 107 -2.17 -1.39 -2.94
C VAL A 107 -3.54 -1.02 -3.46
N ALA A 108 -3.77 -1.20 -4.74
CA ALA A 108 -5.07 -1.02 -5.34
C ALA A 108 -5.59 -2.36 -5.78
N LYS A 109 -6.89 -2.56 -5.65
CA LYS A 109 -7.51 -3.82 -5.99
C LYS A 109 -8.12 -3.72 -7.38
N VAL A 110 -7.83 -4.69 -8.22
CA VAL A 110 -8.38 -4.74 -9.57
C VAL A 110 -9.17 -6.02 -9.70
N THR A 111 -10.43 -5.89 -10.05
CA THR A 111 -11.26 -7.04 -10.33
C THR A 111 -11.38 -7.15 -11.84
N VAL A 112 -10.95 -8.26 -12.38
CA VAL A 112 -10.99 -8.46 -13.83
C VAL A 112 -12.14 -9.41 -14.14
N VAL A 113 -13.02 -8.94 -15.01
CA VAL A 113 -14.19 -9.71 -15.38
C VAL A 113 -14.08 -10.08 -16.86
N THR A 114 -15.00 -10.87 -17.34
CA THR A 114 -14.93 -11.35 -18.68
C THR A 114 -14.98 -10.21 -19.66
N HIS A 115 -14.67 -10.55 -20.88
CA HIS A 115 -14.74 -9.56 -21.93
C HIS A 115 -16.07 -8.84 -21.88
N TYR A 116 -16.05 -7.62 -22.24
CA TYR A 116 -17.25 -6.82 -22.23
C TYR A 116 -18.38 -7.58 -22.86
N ASP A 117 -19.45 -7.66 -22.15
CA ASP A 117 -20.54 -8.43 -22.58
C ASP A 117 -21.71 -7.54 -22.73
N THR A 118 -22.07 -7.22 -23.91
CA THR A 118 -23.20 -6.36 -24.12
C THR A 118 -24.44 -7.09 -23.72
N PRO A 119 -25.26 -6.53 -22.88
CA PRO A 119 -26.45 -7.22 -22.49
C PRO A 119 -27.29 -7.50 -23.71
N PRO A 120 -27.86 -8.63 -23.72
CA PRO A 120 -28.72 -8.97 -24.86
C PRO A 120 -29.89 -8.05 -24.78
N ASN A 121 -30.26 -7.49 -25.68
CA ASN A 121 -31.33 -6.63 -25.54
C ASN A 121 -32.55 -7.15 -25.80
#